data_ca8704d3d470876aae3967a01da75326
#
_entry.id   ca8704d3d470876aae3967a01da75326
#
_cell.length_a   1.000
_cell.length_b   1.000
_cell.length_c   1.000
_cell.angle_alpha   90.00
_cell.angle_beta   90.00
_cell.angle_gamma   90.00
#
_symmetry.space_group_name_H-M   'P 1'
#
loop_
_entity.id
_entity.type
_entity.pdbx_description
1 polymer ?
#
loop_
_entity_poly.entity_id
_entity_poly.type
_entity_poly.pdbx_seq_one_letter_code
_entity_poly.pdbx_strand_id
1 'polypeptide(L)'
;RFLDIAVEVGARADAVIKFGYDWLPLWITPHVPHRLFHLISMGAVAEVMRDQIEALGSWDQHRLAFHTARQAADFSLPDPPRVVGNGFDLARYRFRQEIRGPLGWAGRVAPEKGLEDAAAAAAALGEQLLVWGLREDPAYAEAVEATVPSGTLQWRGFLPNTDLQEELGCCRALINTPKWNEAYGNVVVEALACGVPVVAYDRGGPGELVQSGE
;
A
#
# COMPACT_ATOMS: atom_id res chain seq x y z
N ARG A 1 2.08 23.92 -14.01
CA ARG A 1 0.74 23.90 -13.34
C ARG A 1 0.80 23.53 -11.87
N PHE A 2 1.51 22.45 -11.46
CA PHE A 2 1.70 22.13 -10.02
C PHE A 2 2.50 23.22 -9.30
N LEU A 3 3.58 23.70 -9.90
CA LEU A 3 4.42 24.77 -9.38
C LEU A 3 3.65 26.08 -9.19
N ASP A 4 2.82 26.45 -10.17
CA ASP A 4 2.00 27.66 -10.11
C ASP A 4 1.02 27.57 -8.94
N ILE A 5 0.35 26.42 -8.79
CA ILE A 5 -0.58 26.17 -7.67
C ILE A 5 0.17 26.14 -6.33
N ALA A 6 1.32 25.48 -6.23
CA ALA A 6 2.11 25.43 -5.00
C ALA A 6 2.59 26.83 -4.58
N VAL A 7 2.96 27.68 -5.53
CA VAL A 7 3.37 29.07 -5.25
C VAL A 7 2.16 29.95 -4.88
N GLU A 8 1.09 29.91 -5.65
CA GLU A 8 -0.08 30.78 -5.41
C GLU A 8 -0.90 30.37 -4.17
N VAL A 9 -1.15 29.07 -3.99
CA VAL A 9 -1.92 28.55 -2.84
C VAL A 9 -1.03 28.52 -1.60
N GLY A 10 0.23 28.14 -1.74
CA GLY A 10 1.21 28.09 -0.66
C GLY A 10 1.42 29.45 0.01
N ALA A 11 1.34 30.56 -0.76
CA ALA A 11 1.43 31.91 -0.23
C ALA A 11 0.29 32.29 0.73
N ARG A 12 -0.80 31.54 0.73
CA ARG A 12 -2.01 31.78 1.55
C ARG A 12 -2.21 30.75 2.64
N ALA A 13 -1.33 29.75 2.75
CA ALA A 13 -1.42 28.67 3.70
C ALA A 13 -0.25 28.69 4.69
N ASP A 14 -0.49 28.31 5.94
CA ASP A 14 0.55 28.18 6.96
C ASP A 14 1.52 27.05 6.66
N ALA A 15 1.04 26.00 5.98
CA ALA A 15 1.82 24.87 5.50
C ALA A 15 1.14 24.19 4.31
N VAL A 16 1.93 23.58 3.45
CA VAL A 16 1.47 22.75 2.33
C VAL A 16 1.94 21.32 2.57
N ILE A 17 1.02 20.36 2.53
CA ILE A 17 1.35 18.94 2.63
C ILE A 17 1.16 18.32 1.25
N LYS A 18 2.22 17.75 0.70
CA LYS A 18 2.17 17.02 -0.57
C LYS A 18 1.99 15.53 -0.30
N PHE A 19 0.93 14.98 -0.86
CA PHE A 19 0.73 13.54 -1.03
C PHE A 19 0.99 13.19 -2.49
N GLY A 20 1.68 12.14 -2.75
CA GLY A 20 1.89 11.65 -4.10
C GLY A 20 3.36 11.40 -4.42
N TYR A 21 3.57 10.65 -5.49
CA TYR A 21 4.87 10.14 -5.89
C TYR A 21 5.36 10.88 -7.14
N ASP A 22 6.03 12.04 -6.91
CA ASP A 22 6.59 12.89 -7.94
C ASP A 22 7.84 13.59 -7.38
N TRP A 23 8.95 13.54 -8.10
CA TRP A 23 10.25 14.06 -7.68
C TRP A 23 10.34 15.59 -7.69
N LEU A 24 9.64 16.27 -8.59
CA LEU A 24 9.76 17.71 -8.79
C LEU A 24 9.38 18.54 -7.54
N PRO A 25 8.30 18.24 -6.81
CA PRO A 25 8.01 18.90 -5.54
C PRO A 25 9.09 18.72 -4.47
N LEU A 26 9.73 17.55 -4.42
CA LEU A 26 10.85 17.30 -3.49
C LEU A 26 12.02 18.23 -3.83
N TRP A 27 12.41 18.27 -5.11
CA TRP A 27 13.51 19.09 -5.60
C TRP A 27 13.28 20.59 -5.37
N ILE A 28 12.04 21.09 -5.54
CA ILE A 28 11.77 22.53 -5.41
C ILE A 28 11.66 22.99 -3.95
N THR A 29 11.43 22.09 -3.00
CA THR A 29 11.18 22.44 -1.59
C THR A 29 12.21 23.40 -0.99
N PRO A 30 13.53 23.26 -1.21
CA PRO A 30 14.52 24.21 -0.71
C PRO A 30 14.44 25.62 -1.37
N HIS A 31 13.75 25.74 -2.49
CA HIS A 31 13.71 26.96 -3.31
C HIS A 31 12.42 27.76 -3.18
N VAL A 32 11.44 27.27 -2.42
CA VAL A 32 10.17 27.98 -2.18
C VAL A 32 10.11 28.55 -0.76
N PRO A 33 9.50 29.73 -0.56
CA PRO A 33 9.41 30.36 0.77
C PRO A 33 8.40 29.66 1.69
N HIS A 34 7.60 28.73 1.16
CA HIS A 34 6.52 28.08 1.89
C HIS A 34 7.00 26.88 2.70
N ARG A 35 6.27 26.57 3.77
CA ARG A 35 6.48 25.36 4.56
C ARG A 35 5.86 24.18 3.82
N LEU A 36 6.61 23.56 2.89
CA LEU A 36 6.20 22.39 2.12
C LEU A 36 6.71 21.11 2.81
N PHE A 37 5.79 20.21 3.10
CA PHE A 37 6.05 18.90 3.70
C PHE A 37 5.61 17.78 2.74
N HIS A 38 6.26 16.64 2.84
CA HIS A 38 6.00 15.50 1.98
C HIS A 38 5.67 14.26 2.81
N LEU A 39 4.50 13.67 2.57
CA LEU A 39 4.20 12.31 3.02
C LEU A 39 4.57 11.36 1.88
N ILE A 40 5.61 10.57 2.13
CA ILE A 40 6.12 9.61 1.15
C ILE A 40 5.22 8.37 1.14
N SER A 41 4.55 8.13 0.01
CA SER A 41 3.48 7.11 -0.10
C SER A 41 3.93 5.82 -0.78
N MET A 42 5.19 5.72 -1.22
CA MET A 42 5.76 4.53 -1.87
C MET A 42 7.16 4.27 -1.34
N GLY A 43 7.64 3.05 -1.52
CA GLY A 43 9.05 2.70 -1.28
C GLY A 43 9.99 3.25 -2.37
N ALA A 44 11.26 2.89 -2.31
CA ALA A 44 12.31 3.35 -3.23
C ALA A 44 12.24 2.62 -4.59
N VAL A 45 11.11 2.75 -5.32
CA VAL A 45 10.86 2.04 -6.60
C VAL A 45 11.49 2.72 -7.82
N ALA A 46 11.87 4.01 -7.71
CA ALA A 46 12.51 4.76 -8.78
C ALA A 46 13.73 5.51 -8.22
N GLU A 47 14.87 5.39 -8.88
CA GLU A 47 16.15 5.99 -8.46
C GLU A 47 16.03 7.50 -8.29
N VAL A 48 15.42 8.21 -9.25
CA VAL A 48 15.21 9.66 -9.17
C VAL A 48 14.40 10.07 -7.92
N MET A 49 13.46 9.24 -7.50
CA MET A 49 12.67 9.52 -6.27
C MET A 49 13.52 9.31 -5.02
N ARG A 50 14.30 8.22 -4.98
CA ARG A 50 15.23 7.95 -3.89
C ARG A 50 16.20 9.11 -3.71
N ASP A 51 16.88 9.52 -4.79
CA ASP A 51 17.86 10.60 -4.77
C ASP A 51 17.26 11.91 -4.25
N GLN A 52 16.04 12.26 -4.69
CA GLN A 52 15.40 13.48 -4.24
C GLN A 52 14.90 13.41 -2.79
N ILE A 53 14.44 12.27 -2.33
CA ILE A 53 14.04 12.07 -0.92
C ILE A 53 15.29 12.16 -0.02
N GLU A 54 16.37 11.50 -0.38
CA GLU A 54 17.63 11.52 0.38
C GLU A 54 18.30 12.91 0.37
N ALA A 55 18.29 13.60 -0.78
CA ALA A 55 18.80 14.98 -0.89
C ALA A 55 17.98 15.94 -0.02
N LEU A 56 16.64 15.85 -0.05
CA LEU A 56 15.78 16.66 0.79
C LEU A 56 15.98 16.30 2.28
N GLY A 57 16.11 15.03 2.62
CA GLY A 57 16.39 14.55 3.97
C GLY A 57 17.70 15.12 4.51
N SER A 58 18.74 15.16 3.68
CA SER A 58 20.05 15.74 4.03
C SER A 58 19.99 17.26 4.22
N TRP A 59 19.08 17.95 3.53
CA TRP A 59 18.89 19.40 3.68
C TRP A 59 17.99 19.76 4.89
N ASP A 60 16.80 19.14 5.00
CA ASP A 60 15.86 19.31 6.12
C ASP A 60 14.93 18.09 6.22
N GLN A 61 15.32 17.07 6.98
CA GLN A 61 14.54 15.85 7.15
C GLN A 61 13.17 16.08 7.79
N HIS A 62 12.97 17.19 8.52
CA HIS A 62 11.68 17.52 9.10
C HIS A 62 10.59 17.80 8.06
N ARG A 63 10.97 17.96 6.79
CA ARG A 63 10.03 18.06 5.65
C ARG A 63 9.48 16.73 5.17
N LEU A 64 10.04 15.62 5.64
CA LEU A 64 9.66 14.26 5.25
C LEU A 64 8.87 13.56 6.35
N ALA A 65 7.84 12.83 5.96
CA ALA A 65 7.14 11.88 6.80
C ALA A 65 6.86 10.59 6.00
N PHE A 66 6.78 9.48 6.71
CA PHE A 66 6.62 8.15 6.15
C PHE A 66 5.44 7.44 6.79
N HIS A 67 4.90 6.43 6.11
CA HIS A 67 3.80 5.65 6.67
C HIS A 67 4.27 4.62 7.68
N THR A 68 5.45 4.00 7.45
CA THR A 68 6.04 2.98 8.35
C THR A 68 7.54 3.17 8.48
N ALA A 69 8.12 2.64 9.55
CA ALA A 69 9.55 2.66 9.75
C ALA A 69 10.27 1.78 8.71
N ARG A 70 9.65 0.65 8.33
CA ARG A 70 10.20 -0.25 7.29
C ARG A 70 10.19 0.39 5.90
N GLN A 71 9.18 1.19 5.56
CA GLN A 71 9.20 1.98 4.34
C GLN A 71 10.34 3.02 4.35
N ALA A 72 10.50 3.72 5.47
CA ALA A 72 11.55 4.73 5.61
C ALA A 72 12.95 4.13 5.52
N ALA A 73 13.13 2.87 5.92
CA ALA A 73 14.41 2.16 5.84
C ALA A 73 14.91 1.90 4.40
N ASP A 74 14.06 2.10 3.38
CA ASP A 74 14.47 2.07 1.97
C ASP A 74 15.33 3.28 1.58
N PHE A 75 15.41 4.31 2.44
CA PHE A 75 16.10 5.58 2.17
C PHE A 75 17.22 5.81 3.18
N SER A 76 18.34 6.35 2.70
CA SER A 76 19.47 6.75 3.54
C SER A 76 19.18 8.12 4.17
N LEU A 77 18.62 8.11 5.37
CA LEU A 77 18.24 9.33 6.09
C LEU A 77 19.25 9.63 7.21
N PRO A 78 19.60 10.92 7.46
CA PRO A 78 20.57 11.29 8.49
C PRO A 78 20.09 11.05 9.92
N ASP A 79 18.77 11.19 10.18
CA ASP A 79 18.15 11.05 11.50
C ASP A 79 17.02 10.00 11.48
N PRO A 80 16.54 9.53 12.65
CA PRO A 80 15.37 8.66 12.71
C PRO A 80 14.17 9.26 11.96
N PRO A 81 13.46 8.48 11.13
CA PRO A 81 12.38 8.99 10.30
C PRO A 81 11.16 9.37 11.13
N ARG A 82 10.43 10.39 10.68
CA ARG A 82 9.09 10.69 11.20
C ARG A 82 8.08 9.73 10.58
N VAL A 83 7.51 8.86 11.39
CA VAL A 83 6.46 7.92 11.00
C VAL A 83 5.11 8.46 11.47
N VAL A 84 4.12 8.49 10.57
CA VAL A 84 2.77 9.03 10.84
C VAL A 84 1.65 8.00 10.65
N GLY A 85 1.95 6.86 10.02
CA GLY A 85 0.94 5.84 9.72
C GLY A 85 -0.10 6.28 8.69
N ASN A 86 -1.24 5.58 8.70
CA ASN A 86 -2.46 5.94 7.98
C ASN A 86 -3.65 5.98 8.95
N GLY A 87 -4.55 6.92 8.73
CA GLY A 87 -5.80 7.02 9.48
C GLY A 87 -6.91 6.21 8.80
N PHE A 88 -7.66 5.44 9.61
CA PHE A 88 -8.85 4.70 9.18
C PHE A 88 -10.04 5.09 10.04
N ASP A 89 -11.16 5.40 9.40
CA ASP A 89 -12.42 5.58 10.10
C ASP A 89 -13.05 4.21 10.36
N LEU A 90 -12.73 3.63 11.51
CA LEU A 90 -13.17 2.28 11.88
C LEU A 90 -14.70 2.13 11.94
N ALA A 91 -15.46 3.21 12.11
CA ALA A 91 -16.93 3.16 12.08
C ALA A 91 -17.49 2.77 10.70
N ARG A 92 -16.69 2.88 9.65
CA ARG A 92 -17.05 2.48 8.28
C ARG A 92 -16.87 1.00 8.00
N TYR A 93 -16.20 0.25 8.92
CA TYR A 93 -15.90 -1.18 8.76
C TYR A 93 -16.84 -2.01 9.61
N ARG A 94 -17.34 -3.09 9.02
CA ARG A 94 -18.21 -4.01 9.74
C ARG A 94 -17.39 -5.19 10.25
N PHE A 95 -17.05 -5.16 11.52
CA PHE A 95 -16.36 -6.26 12.18
C PHE A 95 -17.25 -7.51 12.27
N ARG A 96 -16.71 -8.68 11.89
CA ARG A 96 -17.38 -9.98 11.91
C ARG A 96 -16.56 -10.97 12.73
N GLN A 97 -17.22 -11.70 13.63
CA GLN A 97 -16.56 -12.71 14.48
C GLN A 97 -16.52 -14.09 13.84
N GLU A 98 -17.53 -14.44 13.05
CA GLU A 98 -17.60 -15.74 12.35
C GLU A 98 -17.18 -15.60 10.90
N ILE A 99 -16.06 -16.21 10.58
CA ILE A 99 -15.45 -16.12 9.25
C ILE A 99 -15.30 -17.56 8.70
N ARG A 100 -16.06 -17.89 7.66
CA ARG A 100 -16.08 -19.24 7.04
C ARG A 100 -15.99 -19.20 5.51
N GLY A 101 -15.69 -18.06 4.93
CA GLY A 101 -15.65 -17.87 3.48
C GLY A 101 -14.38 -18.41 2.82
N PRO A 102 -14.20 -18.14 1.53
CA PRO A 102 -12.98 -18.45 0.79
C PRO A 102 -11.80 -17.59 1.24
N LEU A 103 -10.62 -17.85 0.66
CA LEU A 103 -9.47 -16.96 0.80
C LEU A 103 -9.69 -15.70 -0.03
N GLY A 104 -9.10 -14.59 0.37
CA GLY A 104 -9.16 -13.31 -0.33
C GLY A 104 -7.78 -12.77 -0.68
N TRP A 105 -7.68 -12.06 -1.79
CA TRP A 105 -6.53 -11.26 -2.19
C TRP A 105 -7.03 -9.97 -2.83
N ALA A 106 -6.51 -8.81 -2.43
CA ALA A 106 -6.93 -7.53 -2.98
C ALA A 106 -5.72 -6.62 -3.28
N GLY A 107 -5.70 -6.06 -4.49
CA GLY A 107 -4.64 -5.19 -4.94
C GLY A 107 -4.67 -4.96 -6.46
N ARG A 108 -3.78 -4.10 -6.97
CA ARG A 108 -3.52 -4.03 -8.40
C ARG A 108 -2.97 -5.37 -8.88
N VAL A 109 -3.52 -5.92 -9.93
CA VAL A 109 -3.04 -7.20 -10.47
C VAL A 109 -1.83 -6.91 -11.35
N ALA A 110 -0.67 -6.92 -10.71
CA ALA A 110 0.63 -6.62 -11.29
C ALA A 110 1.73 -7.40 -10.55
N PRO A 111 2.87 -7.68 -11.18
CA PRO A 111 3.92 -8.57 -10.64
C PRO A 111 4.41 -8.18 -9.24
N GLU A 112 4.54 -6.88 -8.96
CA GLU A 112 5.01 -6.39 -7.66
C GLU A 112 4.05 -6.71 -6.50
N LYS A 113 2.80 -7.05 -6.78
CA LYS A 113 1.78 -7.43 -5.77
C LYS A 113 1.73 -8.94 -5.50
N GLY A 114 2.39 -9.76 -6.33
CA GLY A 114 2.68 -11.17 -6.07
C GLY A 114 1.46 -12.08 -5.98
N LEU A 115 0.45 -11.87 -6.84
CA LEU A 115 -0.76 -12.71 -6.87
C LEU A 115 -0.42 -14.19 -7.11
N GLU A 116 0.65 -14.50 -7.83
CA GLU A 116 1.09 -15.87 -8.13
C GLU A 116 1.34 -16.70 -6.86
N ASP A 117 1.92 -16.10 -5.82
CA ASP A 117 2.19 -16.82 -4.57
C ASP A 117 0.90 -17.09 -3.78
N ALA A 118 -0.03 -16.14 -3.75
CA ALA A 118 -1.35 -16.32 -3.16
C ALA A 118 -2.17 -17.39 -3.90
N ALA A 119 -2.10 -17.37 -5.24
CA ALA A 119 -2.76 -18.36 -6.08
C ALA A 119 -2.18 -19.78 -5.86
N ALA A 120 -0.86 -19.91 -5.80
CA ALA A 120 -0.18 -21.18 -5.51
C ALA A 120 -0.55 -21.71 -4.11
N ALA A 121 -0.60 -20.85 -3.10
CA ALA A 121 -1.01 -21.22 -1.75
C ALA A 121 -2.47 -21.71 -1.71
N ALA A 122 -3.39 -21.02 -2.37
CA ALA A 122 -4.79 -21.42 -2.47
C ALA A 122 -4.93 -22.79 -3.19
N ALA A 123 -4.22 -22.97 -4.31
CA ALA A 123 -4.21 -24.22 -5.06
C ALA A 123 -3.68 -25.39 -4.22
N ALA A 124 -2.60 -25.18 -3.47
CA ALA A 124 -2.03 -26.21 -2.58
C ALA A 124 -2.98 -26.63 -1.46
N LEU A 125 -3.87 -25.74 -1.03
CA LEU A 125 -4.90 -26.01 -0.02
C LEU A 125 -6.19 -26.60 -0.63
N GLY A 126 -6.32 -26.64 -1.97
CA GLY A 126 -7.56 -26.99 -2.66
C GLY A 126 -8.69 -25.97 -2.44
N GLU A 127 -8.34 -24.70 -2.22
CA GLU A 127 -9.25 -23.62 -1.85
C GLU A 127 -9.44 -22.62 -2.99
N GLN A 128 -10.56 -21.92 -2.94
CA GLN A 128 -10.80 -20.78 -3.84
C GLN A 128 -10.15 -19.49 -3.28
N LEU A 129 -9.62 -18.69 -4.19
CA LEU A 129 -9.09 -17.34 -3.92
C LEU A 129 -9.94 -16.31 -4.65
N LEU A 130 -10.68 -15.48 -3.91
CA LEU A 130 -11.35 -14.31 -4.47
C LEU A 130 -10.32 -13.23 -4.74
N VAL A 131 -10.31 -12.67 -5.95
CA VAL A 131 -9.31 -11.69 -6.40
C VAL A 131 -10.00 -10.39 -6.78
N TRP A 132 -9.73 -9.33 -6.02
CA TRP A 132 -10.22 -7.98 -6.28
C TRP A 132 -9.09 -7.06 -6.76
N GLY A 133 -9.37 -6.28 -7.79
CA GLY A 133 -8.49 -5.25 -8.29
C GLY A 133 -8.54 -5.07 -9.80
N LEU A 134 -7.86 -4.02 -10.24
CA LEU A 134 -7.66 -3.77 -11.67
C LEU A 134 -6.57 -4.69 -12.22
N ARG A 135 -6.83 -5.30 -13.35
CA ARG A 135 -5.83 -6.05 -14.12
C ARG A 135 -4.98 -5.05 -14.92
N GLU A 136 -3.98 -4.44 -14.26
CA GLU A 136 -3.08 -3.50 -14.95
C GLU A 136 -2.21 -4.19 -15.98
N ASP A 137 -1.82 -5.43 -15.70
CA ASP A 137 -1.09 -6.31 -16.60
C ASP A 137 -1.93 -7.55 -16.93
N PRO A 138 -2.69 -7.55 -18.03
CA PRO A 138 -3.50 -8.70 -18.43
C PRO A 138 -2.67 -9.96 -18.71
N ALA A 139 -1.46 -9.81 -19.28
CA ALA A 139 -0.59 -10.95 -19.59
C ALA A 139 -0.09 -11.62 -18.31
N TYR A 140 0.26 -10.83 -17.29
CA TYR A 140 0.59 -11.36 -15.98
C TYR A 140 -0.61 -12.09 -15.34
N ALA A 141 -1.82 -11.50 -15.40
CA ALA A 141 -3.02 -12.14 -14.85
C ALA A 141 -3.31 -13.50 -15.50
N GLU A 142 -3.21 -13.58 -16.84
CA GLU A 142 -3.38 -14.82 -17.62
C GLU A 142 -2.29 -15.85 -17.27
N ALA A 143 -1.04 -15.40 -17.15
CA ALA A 143 0.07 -16.26 -16.74
C ALA A 143 -0.15 -16.87 -15.35
N VAL A 144 -0.59 -16.07 -14.37
CA VAL A 144 -0.93 -16.57 -13.03
C VAL A 144 -2.07 -17.58 -13.07
N GLU A 145 -3.15 -17.27 -13.80
CA GLU A 145 -4.31 -18.18 -13.93
C GLU A 145 -3.92 -19.54 -14.55
N ALA A 146 -2.99 -19.53 -15.51
CA ALA A 146 -2.50 -20.74 -16.16
C ALA A 146 -1.64 -21.65 -15.25
N THR A 147 -1.13 -21.13 -14.12
CA THR A 147 -0.29 -21.92 -13.17
C THR A 147 -1.09 -22.71 -12.14
N VAL A 148 -2.39 -22.47 -12.01
CA VAL A 148 -3.23 -23.09 -10.98
C VAL A 148 -4.40 -23.85 -11.59
N PRO A 149 -5.01 -24.83 -10.90
CA PRO A 149 -6.20 -25.54 -11.37
C PRO A 149 -7.34 -24.56 -11.71
N SER A 150 -8.10 -24.90 -12.77
CA SER A 150 -9.27 -24.13 -13.16
C SER A 150 -10.25 -23.98 -11.98
N GLY A 151 -10.73 -22.75 -11.75
CA GLY A 151 -11.65 -22.44 -10.66
C GLY A 151 -10.98 -22.08 -9.33
N THR A 152 -9.63 -22.16 -9.22
CA THR A 152 -8.90 -21.67 -8.04
C THR A 152 -9.07 -20.16 -7.89
N LEU A 153 -8.86 -19.39 -8.97
CA LEU A 153 -9.05 -17.95 -8.96
C LEU A 153 -10.48 -17.58 -9.33
N GLN A 154 -11.09 -16.74 -8.49
CA GLN A 154 -12.40 -16.15 -8.72
C GLN A 154 -12.24 -14.64 -8.85
N TRP A 155 -12.18 -14.16 -10.08
CA TRP A 155 -12.01 -12.76 -10.40
C TRP A 155 -13.27 -11.96 -10.07
N ARG A 156 -13.14 -11.00 -9.15
CA ARG A 156 -14.23 -10.12 -8.71
C ARG A 156 -14.14 -8.71 -9.32
N GLY A 157 -13.01 -8.40 -9.97
CA GLY A 157 -12.77 -7.08 -10.54
C GLY A 157 -12.49 -6.00 -9.49
N PHE A 158 -12.56 -4.76 -9.93
CA PHE A 158 -12.43 -3.61 -9.03
C PHE A 158 -13.77 -3.30 -8.36
N LEU A 159 -13.73 -3.15 -7.05
CA LEU A 159 -14.88 -2.70 -6.25
C LEU A 159 -14.57 -1.37 -5.55
N PRO A 160 -15.56 -0.47 -5.40
CA PRO A 160 -15.46 0.63 -4.46
C PRO A 160 -15.14 0.12 -3.05
N ASN A 161 -14.46 0.94 -2.25
CA ASN A 161 -13.98 0.52 -0.92
C ASN A 161 -15.08 -0.06 -0.01
N THR A 162 -16.28 0.52 -0.01
CA THR A 162 -17.43 0.02 0.78
C THR A 162 -17.85 -1.39 0.36
N ASP A 163 -17.91 -1.65 -0.94
CA ASP A 163 -18.34 -2.95 -1.48
C ASP A 163 -17.23 -3.99 -1.29
N LEU A 164 -15.97 -3.58 -1.48
CA LEU A 164 -14.83 -4.43 -1.19
C LEU A 164 -14.83 -4.89 0.27
N GLN A 165 -15.09 -4.00 1.22
CA GLN A 165 -15.14 -4.35 2.65
C GLN A 165 -16.24 -5.37 2.97
N GLU A 166 -17.40 -5.24 2.36
CA GLU A 166 -18.48 -6.20 2.55
C GLU A 166 -18.13 -7.61 2.03
N GLU A 167 -17.51 -7.69 0.85
CA GLU A 167 -17.07 -8.97 0.29
C GLU A 167 -15.84 -9.53 1.03
N LEU A 168 -14.83 -8.69 1.29
CA LEU A 168 -13.62 -9.06 2.01
C LEU A 168 -13.93 -9.56 3.42
N GLY A 169 -14.86 -8.87 4.13
CA GLY A 169 -15.32 -9.27 5.45
C GLY A 169 -16.01 -10.64 5.52
N CYS A 170 -16.28 -11.28 4.38
CA CYS A 170 -16.78 -12.65 4.33
C CYS A 170 -15.65 -13.70 4.14
N CYS A 171 -14.42 -13.26 3.86
CA CYS A 171 -13.28 -14.16 3.68
C CYS A 171 -12.77 -14.69 5.01
N ARG A 172 -12.33 -15.96 5.04
CA ARG A 172 -11.73 -16.55 6.24
C ARG A 172 -10.30 -16.08 6.50
N ALA A 173 -9.60 -15.59 5.46
CA ALA A 173 -8.31 -14.94 5.57
C ALA A 173 -8.03 -14.09 4.33
N LEU A 174 -7.32 -12.98 4.51
CA LEU A 174 -6.66 -12.24 3.44
C LEU A 174 -5.24 -12.77 3.27
N ILE A 175 -4.84 -13.06 2.02
CA ILE A 175 -3.45 -13.35 1.67
C ILE A 175 -2.85 -12.10 1.02
N ASN A 176 -1.74 -11.60 1.56
CA ASN A 176 -1.07 -10.40 1.09
C ASN A 176 0.41 -10.70 0.81
N THR A 177 0.78 -10.77 -0.47
CA THR A 177 2.05 -11.34 -0.96
C THR A 177 2.90 -10.34 -1.75
N PRO A 178 3.14 -9.08 -1.31
CA PRO A 178 3.89 -8.12 -2.09
C PRO A 178 5.33 -8.59 -2.33
N LYS A 179 5.82 -8.44 -3.56
CA LYS A 179 7.22 -8.73 -3.93
C LYS A 179 8.16 -7.56 -3.63
N TRP A 180 7.62 -6.37 -3.48
CA TRP A 180 8.32 -5.14 -3.12
C TRP A 180 8.14 -4.78 -1.64
N ASN A 181 8.85 -3.75 -1.17
CA ASN A 181 8.57 -3.14 0.13
C ASN A 181 7.31 -2.27 0.02
N GLU A 182 6.18 -2.79 0.48
CA GLU A 182 4.92 -2.06 0.51
C GLU A 182 5.01 -0.92 1.53
N ALA A 183 4.60 0.29 1.15
CA ALA A 183 4.72 1.45 2.03
C ALA A 183 3.92 1.32 3.32
N TYR A 184 2.68 0.81 3.23
CA TYR A 184 1.80 0.60 4.37
C TYR A 184 1.05 -0.73 4.32
N GLY A 185 0.25 -0.96 3.27
CA GLY A 185 -0.62 -2.14 3.18
C GLY A 185 -2.03 -1.85 3.68
N ASN A 186 -2.72 -0.86 3.07
CA ASN A 186 -4.08 -0.46 3.47
C ASN A 186 -5.03 -1.64 3.56
N VAL A 187 -5.00 -2.55 2.58
CA VAL A 187 -5.89 -3.72 2.54
C VAL A 187 -5.70 -4.65 3.73
N VAL A 188 -4.50 -4.69 4.32
CA VAL A 188 -4.21 -5.45 5.55
C VAL A 188 -5.02 -4.87 6.71
N VAL A 189 -4.96 -3.55 6.90
CA VAL A 189 -5.74 -2.88 7.95
C VAL A 189 -7.23 -3.00 7.70
N GLU A 190 -7.67 -2.86 6.47
CA GLU A 190 -9.08 -3.02 6.07
C GLU A 190 -9.61 -4.41 6.39
N ALA A 191 -8.83 -5.46 6.11
CA ALA A 191 -9.20 -6.83 6.47
C ALA A 191 -9.29 -7.03 7.98
N LEU A 192 -8.29 -6.58 8.73
CA LEU A 192 -8.29 -6.64 10.20
C LEU A 192 -9.46 -5.86 10.82
N ALA A 193 -9.79 -4.68 10.27
CA ALA A 193 -10.94 -3.89 10.69
C ALA A 193 -12.28 -4.61 10.44
N CYS A 194 -12.35 -5.48 9.43
CA CYS A 194 -13.50 -6.37 9.18
C CYS A 194 -13.48 -7.65 10.03
N GLY A 195 -12.45 -7.87 10.84
CA GLY A 195 -12.27 -9.10 11.64
C GLY A 195 -11.65 -10.26 10.84
N VAL A 196 -11.11 -10.00 9.64
CA VAL A 196 -10.51 -11.02 8.78
C VAL A 196 -9.03 -11.20 9.12
N PRO A 197 -8.59 -12.41 9.50
CA PRO A 197 -7.18 -12.71 9.71
C PRO A 197 -6.35 -12.45 8.45
N VAL A 198 -5.11 -12.01 8.62
CA VAL A 198 -4.21 -11.72 7.50
C VAL A 198 -2.98 -12.60 7.55
N VAL A 199 -2.67 -13.20 6.41
CA VAL A 199 -1.38 -13.86 6.15
C VAL A 199 -0.61 -12.97 5.19
N ALA A 200 0.45 -12.33 5.66
CA ALA A 200 1.22 -11.39 4.87
C ALA A 200 2.70 -11.77 4.79
N TYR A 201 3.34 -11.38 3.68
CA TYR A 201 4.79 -11.39 3.63
C TYR A 201 5.37 -10.34 4.56
N ASP A 202 6.46 -10.69 5.23
CA ASP A 202 7.24 -9.79 6.09
C ASP A 202 8.04 -8.79 5.23
N ARG A 203 7.33 -7.93 4.47
CA ARG A 203 7.91 -6.93 3.56
C ARG A 203 7.25 -5.57 3.71
N GLY A 204 8.04 -4.57 4.08
CA GLY A 204 7.56 -3.21 4.29
C GLY A 204 6.46 -3.11 5.35
N GLY A 205 5.45 -2.29 5.08
CA GLY A 205 4.33 -2.03 5.99
C GLY A 205 3.56 -3.26 6.47
N PRO A 206 3.17 -4.22 5.61
CA PRO A 206 2.50 -5.44 6.06
C PRO A 206 3.25 -6.20 7.14
N GLY A 207 4.58 -6.31 7.04
CA GLY A 207 5.40 -6.96 8.07
C GLY A 207 5.54 -6.15 9.36
N GLU A 208 5.23 -4.85 9.36
CA GLU A 208 5.16 -4.01 10.56
C GLU A 208 3.77 -4.05 11.21
N LEU A 209 2.71 -4.20 10.38
CA LEU A 209 1.31 -4.18 10.81
C LEU A 209 0.83 -5.54 11.35
N VAL A 210 1.36 -6.64 10.83
CA VAL A 210 0.94 -8.00 11.20
C VAL A 210 2.02 -8.62 12.09
N GLN A 211 1.66 -8.89 13.34
CA GLN A 211 2.52 -9.61 14.27
C GLN A 211 2.18 -11.10 14.22
N SER A 212 3.22 -11.95 14.20
CA SER A 212 3.03 -13.39 14.10
C SER A 212 2.39 -13.95 15.37
N GLY A 213 1.25 -14.60 15.21
CA GLY A 213 0.53 -15.26 16.31
C GLY A 213 -0.52 -14.40 17.01
N GLU A 214 -0.82 -13.22 16.50
CA GLU A 214 -1.91 -12.34 16.97
C GLU A 214 -3.11 -12.35 16.03
#